data_c8cfd0de59e1c8a9c703151fd048170c
#
_entry.id   c8cfd0de59e1c8a9c703151fd048170c
#
_cell.length_a   1.000
_cell.length_b   1.000
_cell.length_c   1.000
_cell.angle_alpha   90.00
_cell.angle_beta   90.00
_cell.angle_gamma   90.00
#
_symmetry.space_group_name_H-M   'P 1'
#
loop_
_entity.id
_entity.type
_entity.pdbx_description
1 polymer ?
#
loop_
_entity_poly.entity_id
_entity_poly.type
_entity_poly.pdbx_seq_one_letter_code
_entity_poly.pdbx_strand_id
1 'polypeptide(L)'
;MKHQIPIKTDHWDVTQPGYLEIDLLSHSGASASGEFLHTLDCVDIHTTWVERQAVLGKGQHGILQALPMLEGRLPFALRGLDSDNGSEFINAHLVAFCQRPGGHAIQFTRSRPYKKDDHAHIEQKNWTHVRKLVGWERYDTPEARAALTLLYADLRLVQNLFQPSMKLQGKERRGSRLIRRYDTPRTPFERVRACPDADSQNVAALAHLLATTDPFVLSQRIDQHLEQLWALATRASRTPREVAPRSPQPRASTPWRGWTFSPKAPRPSSASAGPTVNKPAHTVGSGATITRPAKGAARGKTAARGAGVSGKIFR
;
A
#
# COMPACT_ATOMS: atom_id res chain seq x y z
N MET A 1 11.12 15.90 -18.76
CA MET A 1 11.04 15.02 -17.58
C MET A 1 9.90 14.01 -17.66
N LYS A 2 8.62 14.39 -17.67
CA LYS A 2 7.51 13.41 -17.69
C LYS A 2 7.62 12.36 -18.80
N HIS A 3 8.12 12.71 -19.98
CA HIS A 3 8.31 11.78 -21.10
C HIS A 3 9.49 10.81 -20.94
N GLN A 4 10.39 11.09 -20.01
CA GLN A 4 11.55 10.24 -19.72
C GLN A 4 11.26 9.16 -18.67
N ILE A 5 10.21 9.34 -17.88
CA ILE A 5 9.79 8.40 -16.85
C ILE A 5 8.65 7.57 -17.41
N PRO A 6 8.82 6.26 -17.61
CA PRO A 6 7.78 5.40 -18.15
C PRO A 6 6.54 5.40 -17.26
N ILE A 7 5.39 5.34 -17.90
CA ILE A 7 4.13 5.10 -17.20
C ILE A 7 4.08 3.61 -16.84
N LYS A 8 3.72 3.30 -15.60
CA LYS A 8 3.43 1.93 -15.18
C LYS A 8 2.18 1.44 -15.93
N THR A 9 2.38 0.70 -17.01
CA THR A 9 1.29 0.17 -17.85
C THR A 9 0.81 -1.18 -17.38
N ASP A 10 1.70 -1.96 -16.78
CA ASP A 10 1.44 -3.29 -16.27
C ASP A 10 1.54 -3.32 -14.76
N HIS A 11 0.83 -4.24 -14.13
CA HIS A 11 1.19 -4.63 -12.78
C HIS A 11 2.63 -5.11 -12.87
N TRP A 12 3.54 -4.48 -12.10
CA TRP A 12 4.83 -5.11 -11.89
C TRP A 12 4.55 -6.56 -11.51
N ASP A 13 5.10 -7.50 -12.24
CA ASP A 13 5.05 -8.91 -11.83
C ASP A 13 5.93 -9.06 -10.59
N VAL A 14 5.35 -8.66 -9.44
CA VAL A 14 6.08 -8.49 -8.21
C VAL A 14 6.10 -9.82 -7.50
N THR A 15 6.98 -10.68 -7.96
CA THR A 15 7.26 -11.98 -7.33
C THR A 15 8.32 -11.88 -6.23
N GLN A 16 8.99 -10.72 -6.10
CA GLN A 16 10.07 -10.45 -5.15
C GLN A 16 9.95 -9.06 -4.52
N PRO A 17 10.51 -8.82 -3.31
CA PRO A 17 10.49 -7.52 -2.66
C PRO A 17 11.39 -6.50 -3.35
N GLY A 18 11.19 -5.21 -3.02
CA GLY A 18 12.00 -4.11 -3.48
C GLY A 18 11.32 -3.17 -4.47
N TYR A 19 10.07 -3.42 -4.81
CA TYR A 19 9.26 -2.52 -5.65
C TYR A 19 8.30 -1.72 -4.78
N LEU A 20 8.59 -0.44 -4.61
CA LEU A 20 7.90 0.46 -3.69
C LEU A 20 6.95 1.40 -4.43
N GLU A 21 5.71 1.51 -3.95
CA GLU A 21 4.88 2.69 -4.18
C GLU A 21 5.31 3.77 -3.19
N ILE A 22 5.48 5.02 -3.67
CA ILE A 22 5.86 6.17 -2.84
C ILE A 22 4.84 7.29 -2.98
N ASP A 23 4.54 7.97 -1.88
CA ASP A 23 3.61 9.10 -1.84
C ASP A 23 3.99 10.10 -0.75
N LEU A 24 3.49 11.33 -0.89
CA LEU A 24 3.78 12.43 0.02
C LEU A 24 2.51 12.99 0.67
N LEU A 25 2.31 12.68 1.94
CA LEU A 25 1.18 13.18 2.71
C LEU A 25 1.49 14.53 3.34
N SER A 26 0.64 15.52 3.10
CA SER A 26 0.79 16.86 3.67
C SER A 26 0.20 16.95 5.08
N HIS A 27 0.89 17.63 6.00
CA HIS A 27 0.38 18.00 7.33
C HIS A 27 0.15 19.51 7.38
N SER A 28 -0.73 20.00 6.51
CA SER A 28 -1.00 21.43 6.32
C SER A 28 -2.08 21.98 7.25
N GLY A 29 -2.85 21.13 7.89
CA GLY A 29 -4.05 21.57 8.59
C GLY A 29 -5.07 22.21 7.63
N ALA A 30 -5.68 23.29 8.06
CA ALA A 30 -6.70 24.02 7.29
C ALA A 30 -6.11 24.95 6.21
N SER A 31 -4.80 25.16 6.17
CA SER A 31 -4.16 26.09 5.23
C SER A 31 -2.92 25.47 4.58
N ALA A 32 -2.85 25.51 3.27
CA ALA A 32 -1.69 25.08 2.50
C ALA A 32 -0.65 26.21 2.28
N SER A 33 -0.80 27.36 2.92
CA SER A 33 0.16 28.46 2.82
C SER A 33 1.38 28.23 3.69
N GLY A 34 2.54 28.71 3.24
CA GLY A 34 3.81 28.56 3.93
C GLY A 34 4.36 27.14 3.87
N GLU A 35 5.42 26.90 4.64
CA GLU A 35 6.09 25.60 4.73
C GLU A 35 5.49 24.79 5.89
N PHE A 36 5.35 23.49 5.69
CA PHE A 36 4.84 22.56 6.70
C PHE A 36 5.38 21.16 6.44
N LEU A 37 5.22 20.29 7.43
CA LEU A 37 5.71 18.92 7.34
C LEU A 37 4.88 18.05 6.37
N HIS A 38 5.57 17.13 5.77
CA HIS A 38 5.00 16.05 5.00
C HIS A 38 5.53 14.71 5.51
N THR A 39 4.81 13.67 5.24
CA THR A 39 5.28 12.28 5.39
C THR A 39 5.56 11.71 4.02
N LEU A 40 6.83 11.38 3.75
CA LEU A 40 7.16 10.50 2.65
C LEU A 40 6.86 9.06 3.11
N ASP A 41 5.85 8.43 2.53
CA ASP A 41 5.44 7.06 2.79
C ASP A 41 5.91 6.16 1.64
N CYS A 42 6.41 4.98 1.97
CA CYS A 42 6.89 3.98 1.01
C CYS A 42 6.30 2.63 1.40
N VAL A 43 5.72 1.93 0.44
CA VAL A 43 5.10 0.62 0.66
C VAL A 43 5.62 -0.37 -0.37
N ASP A 44 6.24 -1.46 0.08
CA ASP A 44 6.63 -2.55 -0.81
C ASP A 44 5.40 -3.36 -1.24
N ILE A 45 5.23 -3.52 -2.54
CA ILE A 45 4.05 -4.15 -3.14
C ILE A 45 4.01 -5.65 -2.81
N HIS A 46 5.19 -6.31 -2.76
CA HIS A 46 5.26 -7.75 -2.53
C HIS A 46 5.01 -8.12 -1.07
N THR A 47 5.71 -7.49 -0.15
CA THR A 47 5.67 -7.83 1.28
C THR A 47 4.70 -7.00 2.10
N THR A 48 4.21 -5.88 1.55
CA THR A 48 3.48 -4.84 2.28
C THR A 48 4.32 -4.15 3.37
N TRP A 49 5.66 -4.25 3.30
CA TRP A 49 6.59 -3.54 4.17
C TRP A 49 6.43 -2.04 4.02
N VAL A 50 6.47 -1.32 5.14
CA VAL A 50 6.24 0.13 5.15
C VAL A 50 7.41 0.85 5.79
N GLU A 51 7.90 1.91 5.11
CA GLU A 51 8.86 2.85 5.67
C GLU A 51 8.35 4.27 5.52
N ARG A 52 8.67 5.13 6.50
CA ARG A 52 8.24 6.54 6.51
C ARG A 52 9.34 7.46 6.97
N GLN A 53 9.27 8.69 6.45
CA GLN A 53 10.16 9.77 6.85
C GLN A 53 9.40 11.10 6.91
N ALA A 54 9.57 11.83 8.00
CA ALA A 54 9.09 13.20 8.11
C ALA A 54 10.01 14.13 7.32
N VAL A 55 9.44 14.91 6.38
CA VAL A 55 10.16 15.89 5.56
C VAL A 55 9.53 17.26 5.71
N LEU A 56 10.34 18.32 5.68
CA LEU A 56 9.86 19.68 5.69
C LEU A 56 9.63 20.16 4.26
N GLY A 57 8.46 20.72 4.01
CA GLY A 57 8.04 21.12 2.67
C GLY A 57 7.85 19.93 1.71
N LYS A 58 7.30 20.20 0.54
CA LYS A 58 7.15 19.22 -0.55
C LYS A 58 8.23 19.35 -1.63
N GLY A 59 9.32 20.02 -1.28
CA GLY A 59 10.41 20.22 -2.24
C GLY A 59 11.16 18.94 -2.54
N GLN A 60 11.61 18.81 -3.79
CA GLN A 60 12.42 17.68 -4.25
C GLN A 60 13.64 17.41 -3.36
N HIS A 61 14.23 18.44 -2.75
CA HIS A 61 15.41 18.31 -1.89
C HIS A 61 15.13 17.47 -0.63
N GLY A 62 14.00 17.71 0.04
CA GLY A 62 13.59 16.93 1.21
C GLY A 62 13.39 15.44 0.89
N ILE A 63 12.81 15.13 -0.26
CA ILE A 63 12.63 13.76 -0.74
C ILE A 63 13.97 13.09 -1.03
N LEU A 64 14.90 13.80 -1.69
CA LEU A 64 16.24 13.28 -1.99
C LEU A 64 17.09 12.99 -0.75
N GLN A 65 16.90 13.76 0.32
CA GLN A 65 17.54 13.47 1.60
C GLN A 65 16.89 12.29 2.31
N ALA A 66 15.57 12.13 2.18
CA ALA A 66 14.80 11.10 2.85
C ALA A 66 14.99 9.70 2.21
N LEU A 67 15.09 9.61 0.89
CA LEU A 67 15.15 8.34 0.18
C LEU A 67 16.33 7.43 0.59
N PRO A 68 17.58 7.91 0.70
CA PRO A 68 18.69 7.08 1.16
C PRO A 68 18.48 6.55 2.59
N MET A 69 17.84 7.36 3.47
CA MET A 69 17.52 6.95 4.83
C MET A 69 16.46 5.85 4.84
N LEU A 70 15.45 5.96 3.97
CA LEU A 70 14.41 4.94 3.82
C LEU A 70 15.00 3.65 3.24
N GLU A 71 15.80 3.77 2.19
CA GLU A 71 16.49 2.65 1.55
C GLU A 71 17.38 1.88 2.54
N GLY A 72 18.16 2.57 3.37
CA GLY A 72 19.03 1.94 4.39
C GLY A 72 18.26 1.19 5.49
N ARG A 73 16.95 1.36 5.59
CA ARG A 73 16.09 0.65 6.55
C ARG A 73 15.32 -0.52 5.93
N LEU A 74 15.35 -0.66 4.59
CA LEU A 74 14.70 -1.77 3.92
C LEU A 74 15.42 -3.10 4.22
N PRO A 75 14.69 -4.18 4.50
CA PRO A 75 15.30 -5.50 4.71
C PRO A 75 15.62 -6.24 3.41
N PHE A 76 15.54 -5.56 2.28
CA PHE A 76 15.78 -6.06 0.93
C PHE A 76 16.32 -4.95 0.02
N ALA A 77 16.90 -5.31 -1.11
CA ALA A 77 17.41 -4.34 -2.08
C ALA A 77 16.25 -3.55 -2.74
N LEU A 78 16.42 -2.24 -2.87
CA LEU A 78 15.52 -1.38 -3.62
C LEU A 78 15.66 -1.64 -5.12
N ARG A 79 14.59 -2.08 -5.80
CA ARG A 79 14.58 -2.47 -7.22
C ARG A 79 13.74 -1.54 -8.09
N GLY A 80 12.70 -0.96 -7.54
CA GLY A 80 11.81 -0.07 -8.27
C GLY A 80 11.10 0.93 -7.38
N LEU A 81 10.81 2.10 -7.94
CA LEU A 81 10.00 3.16 -7.35
C LEU A 81 8.86 3.52 -8.30
N ASP A 82 7.65 3.55 -7.79
CA ASP A 82 6.48 4.06 -8.49
C ASP A 82 5.89 5.23 -7.73
N SER A 83 5.76 6.38 -8.39
CA SER A 83 5.22 7.59 -7.79
C SER A 83 3.97 8.06 -8.53
N ASP A 84 3.25 8.97 -7.93
CA ASP A 84 2.27 9.75 -8.66
C ASP A 84 2.93 10.73 -9.65
N ASN A 85 2.12 11.57 -10.31
CA ASN A 85 2.62 12.55 -11.27
C ASN A 85 2.99 13.90 -10.61
N GLY A 86 3.20 13.94 -9.30
CA GLY A 86 3.59 15.12 -8.56
C GLY A 86 4.96 15.67 -9.00
N SER A 87 5.12 16.98 -9.00
CA SER A 87 6.38 17.65 -9.39
C SER A 87 7.51 17.35 -8.42
N GLU A 88 7.18 16.99 -7.19
CA GLU A 88 8.10 16.56 -6.15
C GLU A 88 8.83 15.26 -6.50
N PHE A 89 8.20 14.38 -7.29
CA PHE A 89 8.77 13.12 -7.75
C PHE A 89 9.25 13.20 -9.20
N ILE A 90 8.57 13.96 -10.05
CA ILE A 90 8.89 14.04 -11.48
C ILE A 90 9.98 15.10 -11.72
N ASN A 91 11.22 14.78 -11.34
CA ASN A 91 12.36 15.68 -11.44
C ASN A 91 13.66 14.93 -11.81
N ALA A 92 14.69 15.69 -12.26
CA ALA A 92 15.96 15.14 -12.70
C ALA A 92 16.74 14.47 -11.56
N HIS A 93 16.58 14.95 -10.35
CA HIS A 93 17.34 14.45 -9.21
C HIS A 93 16.88 13.06 -8.80
N LEU A 94 15.56 12.80 -8.83
CA LEU A 94 15.03 11.47 -8.53
C LEU A 94 15.39 10.48 -9.63
N VAL A 95 15.38 10.90 -10.90
CA VAL A 95 15.87 10.08 -12.01
C VAL A 95 17.36 9.75 -11.81
N ALA A 96 18.20 10.74 -11.45
CA ALA A 96 19.62 10.51 -11.18
C ALA A 96 19.83 9.59 -9.96
N PHE A 97 19.03 9.73 -8.90
CA PHE A 97 19.06 8.81 -7.77
C PHE A 97 18.82 7.36 -8.21
N CYS A 98 17.83 7.14 -9.07
CA CYS A 98 17.50 5.80 -9.57
C CYS A 98 18.55 5.24 -10.53
N GLN A 99 19.33 6.10 -11.21
CA GLN A 99 20.37 5.73 -12.18
C GLN A 99 21.79 5.83 -11.60
N ARG A 100 21.95 6.02 -10.30
CA ARG A 100 23.25 6.23 -9.66
C ARG A 100 24.26 5.13 -9.99
N PRO A 101 25.53 5.47 -10.26
CA PRO A 101 26.60 4.49 -10.51
C PRO A 101 26.92 3.68 -9.25
N GLY A 102 27.29 2.42 -9.42
CA GLY A 102 27.70 1.52 -8.32
C GLY A 102 26.56 0.85 -7.55
N GLY A 103 25.30 1.14 -7.87
CA GLY A 103 24.11 0.45 -7.33
C GLY A 103 23.41 -0.38 -8.40
N HIS A 104 22.46 -1.19 -7.96
CA HIS A 104 21.49 -1.76 -8.90
C HIS A 104 20.66 -0.63 -9.51
N ALA A 105 20.41 -0.68 -10.82
CA ALA A 105 19.52 0.26 -11.47
C ALA A 105 18.10 0.11 -10.86
N ILE A 106 17.59 1.20 -10.31
CA ILE A 106 16.25 1.25 -9.75
C ILE A 106 15.28 1.60 -10.88
N GLN A 107 14.31 0.74 -11.13
CA GLN A 107 13.28 1.00 -12.12
C GLN A 107 12.37 2.12 -11.62
N PHE A 108 12.41 3.29 -12.26
CA PHE A 108 11.54 4.39 -11.89
C PHE A 108 10.34 4.47 -12.83
N THR A 109 9.13 4.42 -12.27
CA THR A 109 7.87 4.53 -13.01
C THR A 109 6.97 5.58 -12.37
N ARG A 110 5.93 5.95 -13.10
CA ARG A 110 4.87 6.84 -12.60
C ARG A 110 3.50 6.28 -12.94
N SER A 111 2.53 6.56 -12.08
CA SER A 111 1.15 6.14 -12.29
C SER A 111 0.51 6.79 -13.51
N ARG A 112 -0.51 6.12 -14.04
CA ARG A 112 -1.36 6.68 -15.11
C ARG A 112 -2.17 7.86 -14.58
N PRO A 113 -2.27 8.97 -15.33
CA PRO A 113 -3.14 10.08 -14.95
C PRO A 113 -4.58 9.60 -14.72
N TYR A 114 -5.19 10.05 -13.64
CA TYR A 114 -6.59 9.78 -13.27
C TYR A 114 -6.95 8.30 -12.99
N LYS A 115 -5.96 7.42 -12.81
CA LYS A 115 -6.17 6.01 -12.43
C LYS A 115 -5.84 5.81 -10.96
N LYS A 116 -6.85 5.92 -10.09
CA LYS A 116 -6.70 5.76 -8.62
C LYS A 116 -6.27 4.36 -8.21
N ASP A 117 -6.58 3.35 -9.02
CA ASP A 117 -6.22 1.96 -8.69
C ASP A 117 -4.71 1.69 -8.80
N ASP A 118 -3.94 2.55 -9.48
CA ASP A 118 -2.51 2.36 -9.71
C ASP A 118 -1.67 2.51 -8.41
N HIS A 119 -2.16 3.29 -7.42
CA HIS A 119 -1.52 3.52 -6.13
C HIS A 119 -2.35 3.03 -4.93
N ALA A 120 -3.15 1.97 -5.14
CA ALA A 120 -4.09 1.51 -4.14
C ALA A 120 -3.42 0.99 -2.85
N HIS A 121 -2.21 0.44 -2.95
CA HIS A 121 -1.47 -0.07 -1.79
C HIS A 121 -1.06 1.06 -0.86
N ILE A 122 -0.43 2.10 -1.39
CA ILE A 122 0.02 3.23 -0.59
C ILE A 122 -1.14 4.10 -0.11
N GLU A 123 -2.17 4.33 -0.93
CA GLU A 123 -3.36 5.09 -0.50
C GLU A 123 -4.03 4.46 0.73
N GLN A 124 -4.17 3.13 0.74
CA GLN A 124 -4.71 2.41 1.89
C GLN A 124 -3.83 2.60 3.14
N LYS A 125 -2.51 2.52 2.99
CA LYS A 125 -1.55 2.68 4.09
C LYS A 125 -1.53 4.11 4.61
N ASN A 126 -1.53 5.10 3.72
CA ASN A 126 -1.64 6.51 4.05
C ASN A 126 -2.84 6.80 4.96
N TRP A 127 -3.98 6.21 4.67
CA TRP A 127 -5.17 6.36 5.49
C TRP A 127 -5.04 5.64 6.83
N THR A 128 -4.72 4.33 6.80
CA THR A 128 -4.78 3.49 8.01
C THR A 128 -3.61 3.71 8.95
N HIS A 129 -2.43 4.02 8.43
CA HIS A 129 -1.18 4.07 9.17
C HIS A 129 -0.71 5.49 9.49
N VAL A 130 -1.21 6.49 8.77
CA VAL A 130 -0.83 7.89 9.01
C VAL A 130 -2.05 8.70 9.44
N ARG A 131 -3.04 8.90 8.56
CA ARG A 131 -4.16 9.81 8.83
C ARG A 131 -4.99 9.46 10.05
N LYS A 132 -5.26 8.18 10.29
CA LYS A 132 -6.01 7.76 11.48
C LYS A 132 -5.26 8.02 12.79
N LEU A 133 -3.94 8.07 12.76
CA LEU A 133 -3.10 8.27 13.94
C LEU A 133 -2.72 9.75 14.11
N VAL A 134 -2.07 10.31 13.11
CA VAL A 134 -1.53 11.68 13.13
C VAL A 134 -2.62 12.74 12.97
N GLY A 135 -3.72 12.42 12.28
CA GLY A 135 -4.81 13.35 12.03
C GLY A 135 -4.55 14.28 10.84
N TRP A 136 -5.26 15.41 10.87
CA TRP A 136 -5.25 16.44 9.83
C TRP A 136 -4.68 17.78 10.31
N GLU A 137 -4.04 17.76 11.47
CA GLU A 137 -3.48 18.96 12.09
C GLU A 137 -2.30 19.49 11.27
N ARG A 138 -1.94 20.77 11.53
CA ARG A 138 -0.76 21.38 10.93
C ARG A 138 0.45 21.16 11.80
N TYR A 139 1.53 20.69 11.17
CA TYR A 139 2.84 20.56 11.78
C TYR A 139 3.86 21.28 10.91
N ASP A 140 4.56 22.28 11.45
CA ASP A 140 5.48 23.14 10.70
C ASP A 140 6.72 23.57 11.49
N THR A 141 6.95 22.93 12.65
CA THR A 141 8.11 23.23 13.50
C THR A 141 9.15 22.11 13.49
N PRO A 142 10.44 22.41 13.80
CA PRO A 142 11.47 21.40 13.96
C PRO A 142 11.14 20.36 15.05
N GLU A 143 10.51 20.80 16.16
CA GLU A 143 10.09 19.94 17.27
C GLU A 143 9.01 18.96 16.82
N ALA A 144 8.03 19.42 16.04
CA ALA A 144 7.01 18.55 15.44
C ALA A 144 7.63 17.53 14.47
N ARG A 145 8.66 17.93 13.70
CA ARG A 145 9.42 17.03 12.84
C ARG A 145 10.13 15.94 13.64
N ALA A 146 10.79 16.32 14.74
CA ALA A 146 11.46 15.38 15.62
C ALA A 146 10.47 14.39 16.25
N ALA A 147 9.35 14.88 16.80
CA ALA A 147 8.29 14.06 17.38
C ALA A 147 7.70 13.09 16.35
N LEU A 148 7.42 13.55 15.13
CA LEU A 148 6.90 12.72 14.06
C LEU A 148 7.91 11.64 13.61
N THR A 149 9.21 11.96 13.63
CA THR A 149 10.27 10.99 13.32
C THR A 149 10.35 9.88 14.36
N LEU A 150 10.26 10.21 15.66
CA LEU A 150 10.23 9.23 16.74
C LEU A 150 8.98 8.34 16.67
N LEU A 151 7.82 8.94 16.43
CA LEU A 151 6.58 8.22 16.22
C LEU A 151 6.70 7.20 15.07
N TYR A 152 7.30 7.59 13.95
CA TYR A 152 7.46 6.69 12.80
C TYR A 152 8.45 5.56 13.07
N ALA A 153 9.46 5.77 13.89
CA ALA A 153 10.38 4.71 14.31
C ALA A 153 9.64 3.59 15.07
N ASP A 154 8.74 3.95 15.98
CA ASP A 154 7.95 2.98 16.74
C ASP A 154 6.81 2.36 15.89
N LEU A 155 6.11 3.16 15.10
CA LEU A 155 5.09 2.68 14.18
C LEU A 155 5.65 1.70 13.15
N ARG A 156 6.88 1.91 12.68
CA ARG A 156 7.59 0.99 11.81
C ARG A 156 7.66 -0.42 12.41
N LEU A 157 8.01 -0.52 13.69
CA LEU A 157 8.10 -1.81 14.37
C LEU A 157 6.73 -2.48 14.51
N VAL A 158 5.71 -1.75 14.99
CA VAL A 158 4.35 -2.31 15.13
C VAL A 158 3.83 -2.79 13.79
N GLN A 159 3.89 -1.97 12.77
CA GLN A 159 3.24 -2.23 11.50
C GLN A 159 3.93 -3.33 10.70
N ASN A 160 5.25 -3.43 10.79
CA ASN A 160 5.99 -4.43 10.02
C ASN A 160 6.16 -5.75 10.77
N LEU A 161 6.28 -5.74 12.09
CA LEU A 161 6.56 -6.96 12.87
C LEU A 161 5.31 -7.59 13.49
N PHE A 162 4.32 -6.77 13.92
CA PHE A 162 3.20 -7.23 14.73
C PHE A 162 1.83 -7.10 14.07
N GLN A 163 1.68 -6.29 13.02
CA GLN A 163 0.39 -6.05 12.40
C GLN A 163 0.20 -6.88 11.12
N PRO A 164 -0.60 -7.97 11.16
CA PRO A 164 -0.87 -8.76 9.96
C PRO A 164 -1.79 -8.02 8.99
N SER A 165 -1.59 -8.27 7.72
CA SER A 165 -2.44 -7.78 6.63
C SER A 165 -2.75 -8.88 5.63
N MET A 166 -3.86 -8.73 4.89
CA MET A 166 -4.26 -9.64 3.81
C MET A 166 -4.06 -8.95 2.47
N LYS A 167 -3.49 -9.65 1.50
CA LYS A 167 -3.36 -9.19 0.11
C LYS A 167 -4.49 -9.74 -0.72
N LEU A 168 -5.02 -8.90 -1.60
CA LEU A 168 -6.03 -9.32 -2.57
C LEU A 168 -5.37 -10.21 -3.63
N GLN A 169 -5.77 -11.47 -3.69
CA GLN A 169 -5.30 -12.45 -4.68
C GLN A 169 -6.10 -12.45 -5.97
N GLY A 170 -7.38 -12.14 -5.88
CA GLY A 170 -8.23 -12.15 -7.08
C GLY A 170 -9.59 -11.51 -6.85
N LYS A 171 -10.18 -11.07 -7.96
CA LYS A 171 -11.54 -10.54 -8.03
C LYS A 171 -12.31 -11.35 -9.06
N GLU A 172 -13.42 -11.96 -8.66
CA GLU A 172 -14.31 -12.73 -9.52
C GLU A 172 -15.69 -12.09 -9.53
N ARG A 173 -16.21 -11.77 -10.71
CA ARG A 173 -17.59 -11.27 -10.85
C ARG A 173 -18.54 -12.43 -11.09
N ARG A 174 -19.52 -12.60 -10.20
CA ARG A 174 -20.61 -13.56 -10.34
C ARG A 174 -21.94 -12.79 -10.43
N GLY A 175 -22.42 -12.55 -11.64
CA GLY A 175 -23.58 -11.69 -11.90
C GLY A 175 -23.30 -10.24 -11.45
N SER A 176 -24.16 -9.70 -10.59
CA SER A 176 -24.00 -8.35 -10.00
C SER A 176 -23.01 -8.30 -8.84
N ARG A 177 -22.60 -9.46 -8.28
CA ARG A 177 -21.74 -9.54 -7.08
C ARG A 177 -20.28 -9.66 -7.47
N LEU A 178 -19.41 -8.84 -6.80
CA LEU A 178 -17.95 -8.94 -6.89
C LEU A 178 -17.42 -9.72 -5.66
N ILE A 179 -16.84 -10.89 -5.90
CA ILE A 179 -16.20 -11.74 -4.89
C ILE A 179 -14.72 -11.41 -4.89
N ARG A 180 -14.18 -11.06 -3.72
CA ARG A 180 -12.75 -10.82 -3.50
C ARG A 180 -12.16 -11.98 -2.73
N ARG A 181 -11.05 -12.51 -3.21
CA ARG A 181 -10.27 -13.55 -2.53
C ARG A 181 -8.99 -12.93 -2.00
N TYR A 182 -8.70 -13.21 -0.74
CA TYR A 182 -7.51 -12.71 -0.06
C TYR A 182 -6.63 -13.89 0.36
N ASP A 183 -5.34 -13.62 0.54
CA ASP A 183 -4.42 -14.56 1.16
C ASP A 183 -4.65 -14.68 2.68
N THR A 184 -3.93 -15.59 3.32
CA THR A 184 -3.90 -15.72 4.78
C THR A 184 -3.26 -14.47 5.39
N PRO A 185 -3.79 -13.95 6.54
CA PRO A 185 -3.17 -12.83 7.23
C PRO A 185 -1.71 -13.13 7.60
N ARG A 186 -0.79 -12.25 7.20
CA ARG A 186 0.64 -12.29 7.55
C ARG A 186 1.14 -10.90 7.83
N THR A 187 2.11 -10.79 8.74
CA THR A 187 2.85 -9.55 8.92
C THR A 187 3.76 -9.28 7.73
N PRO A 188 4.13 -8.01 7.44
CA PRO A 188 5.15 -7.71 6.44
C PRO A 188 6.46 -8.48 6.69
N PHE A 189 6.90 -8.60 7.94
CA PHE A 189 8.09 -9.37 8.28
C PHE A 189 7.97 -10.87 7.93
N GLU A 190 6.83 -11.51 8.21
CA GLU A 190 6.61 -12.91 7.81
C GLU A 190 6.68 -13.08 6.29
N ARG A 191 6.23 -12.09 5.53
CA ARG A 191 6.35 -12.10 4.06
C ARG A 191 7.81 -11.92 3.62
N VAL A 192 8.55 -10.98 4.25
CA VAL A 192 10.00 -10.79 3.99
C VAL A 192 10.76 -12.09 4.28
N ARG A 193 10.51 -12.70 5.44
CA ARG A 193 11.18 -13.96 5.84
C ARG A 193 10.90 -15.12 4.90
N ALA A 194 9.76 -15.11 4.23
CA ALA A 194 9.38 -16.13 3.26
C ALA A 194 10.00 -15.89 1.86
N CYS A 195 10.65 -14.75 1.61
CA CYS A 195 11.26 -14.44 0.33
C CYS A 195 12.66 -15.02 0.23
N PRO A 196 12.97 -15.81 -0.83
CA PRO A 196 14.31 -16.38 -1.03
C PRO A 196 15.41 -15.33 -1.15
N ASP A 197 15.08 -14.16 -1.73
CA ASP A 197 16.00 -13.05 -1.99
C ASP A 197 16.14 -12.07 -0.80
N ALA A 198 15.53 -12.38 0.35
CA ALA A 198 15.68 -11.56 1.54
C ALA A 198 17.09 -11.70 2.12
N ASP A 199 17.68 -10.60 2.54
CA ASP A 199 18.98 -10.60 3.20
C ASP A 199 18.89 -11.34 4.54
N SER A 200 19.65 -12.41 4.67
CA SER A 200 19.62 -13.27 5.85
C SER A 200 20.03 -12.56 7.15
N GLN A 201 20.95 -11.60 7.08
CA GLN A 201 21.39 -10.81 8.23
C GLN A 201 20.29 -9.86 8.68
N ASN A 202 19.65 -9.17 7.72
CA ASN A 202 18.50 -8.30 8.01
C ASN A 202 17.32 -9.09 8.57
N VAL A 203 17.03 -10.26 8.03
CA VAL A 203 15.96 -11.16 8.55
C VAL A 203 16.28 -11.62 9.97
N ALA A 204 17.53 -11.99 10.28
CA ALA A 204 17.93 -12.38 11.62
C ALA A 204 17.83 -11.21 12.63
N ALA A 205 18.26 -10.01 12.22
CA ALA A 205 18.14 -8.80 13.06
C ALA A 205 16.67 -8.45 13.34
N LEU A 206 15.79 -8.55 12.35
CA LEU A 206 14.36 -8.33 12.52
C LEU A 206 13.69 -9.41 13.38
N ALA A 207 14.11 -10.67 13.25
CA ALA A 207 13.65 -11.75 14.12
C ALA A 207 14.05 -11.52 15.59
N HIS A 208 15.27 -11.03 15.82
CA HIS A 208 15.71 -10.64 17.15
C HIS A 208 14.88 -9.48 17.70
N LEU A 209 14.64 -8.42 16.92
CA LEU A 209 13.76 -7.32 17.31
C LEU A 209 12.35 -7.80 17.64
N LEU A 210 11.78 -8.69 16.83
CA LEU A 210 10.45 -9.27 17.11
C LEU A 210 10.43 -10.02 18.44
N ALA A 211 11.48 -10.79 18.75
CA ALA A 211 11.56 -11.59 19.98
C ALA A 211 11.81 -10.76 21.24
N THR A 212 12.48 -9.59 21.11
CA THR A 212 12.88 -8.74 22.23
C THR A 212 11.97 -7.52 22.45
N THR A 213 11.06 -7.24 21.51
CA THR A 213 10.15 -6.09 21.60
C THR A 213 8.81 -6.52 22.20
N ASP A 214 8.44 -5.91 23.33
CA ASP A 214 7.11 -6.04 23.89
C ASP A 214 6.13 -5.12 23.14
N PRO A 215 5.12 -5.64 22.42
CA PRO A 215 4.19 -4.84 21.66
C PRO A 215 3.30 -3.93 22.53
N PHE A 216 3.08 -4.27 23.81
CA PHE A 216 2.30 -3.44 24.73
C PHE A 216 3.09 -2.21 25.16
N VAL A 217 4.36 -2.39 25.52
CA VAL A 217 5.27 -1.26 25.83
C VAL A 217 5.43 -0.36 24.61
N LEU A 218 5.57 -0.96 23.43
CA LEU A 218 5.68 -0.22 22.18
C LEU A 218 4.41 0.60 21.87
N SER A 219 3.23 0.03 22.15
CA SER A 219 1.94 0.73 22.00
C SER A 219 1.84 1.94 22.94
N GLN A 220 2.26 1.80 24.21
CA GLN A 220 2.28 2.91 25.18
C GLN A 220 3.21 4.04 24.73
N ARG A 221 4.38 3.72 24.17
CA ARG A 221 5.29 4.73 23.62
C ARG A 221 4.69 5.46 22.43
N ILE A 222 4.00 4.75 21.56
CA ILE A 222 3.29 5.34 20.42
C ILE A 222 2.22 6.32 20.91
N ASP A 223 1.44 5.96 21.93
CA ASP A 223 0.43 6.85 22.49
C ASP A 223 1.07 8.12 23.07
N GLN A 224 2.19 8.00 23.79
CA GLN A 224 2.97 9.14 24.29
C GLN A 224 3.50 10.03 23.16
N HIS A 225 4.04 9.45 22.09
CA HIS A 225 4.51 10.23 20.94
C HIS A 225 3.36 10.92 20.20
N LEU A 226 2.18 10.30 20.11
CA LEU A 226 0.99 10.93 19.55
C LEU A 226 0.52 12.12 20.37
N GLU A 227 0.47 11.99 21.72
CA GLU A 227 0.11 13.09 22.61
C GLU A 227 1.09 14.26 22.46
N GLN A 228 2.40 13.98 22.44
CA GLN A 228 3.42 15.00 22.22
C GLN A 228 3.26 15.68 20.86
N LEU A 229 3.05 14.91 19.81
CA LEU A 229 2.86 15.45 18.45
C LEU A 229 1.61 16.35 18.38
N TRP A 230 0.48 15.91 18.96
CA TRP A 230 -0.75 16.70 18.95
C TRP A 230 -0.63 18.00 19.77
N ALA A 231 0.19 18.01 20.81
CA ALA A 231 0.51 19.24 21.56
C ALA A 231 1.31 20.24 20.74
N LEU A 232 2.10 19.77 19.76
CA LEU A 232 2.92 20.60 18.86
C LEU A 232 2.15 21.04 17.60
N ALA A 233 0.87 20.70 17.47
CA ALA A 233 0.07 21.10 16.33
C ALA A 233 -0.12 22.62 16.31
N THR A 234 0.25 23.25 15.19
CA THR A 234 0.01 24.67 14.97
C THR A 234 -1.47 24.91 14.74
N ARG A 235 -2.12 25.51 15.72
CA ARG A 235 -3.53 25.89 15.61
C ARG A 235 -3.59 27.24 14.86
N ALA A 236 -4.32 27.27 13.73
CA ALA A 236 -4.66 28.56 13.13
C ALA A 236 -5.32 29.43 14.20
N SER A 237 -4.78 30.62 14.42
CA SER A 237 -5.44 31.62 15.26
C SER A 237 -6.85 31.83 14.69
N ARG A 238 -7.85 31.33 15.38
CA ARG A 238 -9.24 31.61 15.03
C ARG A 238 -9.43 33.11 15.25
N THR A 239 -9.39 33.91 14.20
CA THR A 239 -10.12 35.17 14.21
C THR A 239 -11.55 34.81 14.62
N PRO A 240 -12.13 35.50 15.62
CA PRO A 240 -13.46 35.18 16.09
C PRO A 240 -14.45 35.47 14.98
N ARG A 241 -14.78 34.49 14.16
CA ARG A 241 -16.01 34.51 13.40
C ARG A 241 -17.06 34.06 14.40
N GLU A 242 -17.88 34.96 14.81
CA GLU A 242 -19.06 34.75 15.64
C GLU A 242 -19.86 33.58 15.07
N VAL A 243 -19.64 32.40 15.62
CA VAL A 243 -20.43 31.19 15.34
C VAL A 243 -21.02 30.77 16.67
N ALA A 244 -22.33 30.77 16.72
CA ALA A 244 -23.12 30.33 17.86
C ALA A 244 -22.55 29.05 18.50
N PRO A 245 -22.62 28.91 19.83
CA PRO A 245 -21.98 27.82 20.55
C PRO A 245 -22.60 26.48 20.16
N ARG A 246 -21.86 25.72 19.37
CA ARG A 246 -22.09 24.26 19.33
C ARG A 246 -21.56 23.70 20.63
N SER A 247 -22.47 23.11 21.41
CA SER A 247 -22.14 22.37 22.61
C SER A 247 -20.96 21.41 22.34
N PRO A 248 -19.96 21.34 23.24
CA PRO A 248 -18.86 20.43 23.09
C PRO A 248 -19.40 19.01 23.19
N GLN A 249 -19.38 18.27 22.09
CA GLN A 249 -19.48 16.84 22.18
C GLN A 249 -18.19 16.35 22.86
N PRO A 250 -18.29 15.56 23.94
CA PRO A 250 -17.10 15.00 24.56
C PRO A 250 -16.34 14.19 23.51
N ARG A 251 -15.10 14.57 23.27
CA ARG A 251 -14.17 13.70 22.54
C ARG A 251 -14.11 12.42 23.35
N ALA A 252 -14.67 11.35 22.81
CA ALA A 252 -14.44 10.03 23.35
C ALA A 252 -12.94 9.79 23.24
N SER A 253 -12.24 9.91 24.37
CA SER A 253 -10.93 9.33 24.56
C SER A 253 -11.14 7.82 24.54
N THR A 254 -11.22 7.26 23.36
CA THR A 254 -11.10 5.82 23.20
C THR A 254 -9.61 5.54 23.31
N PRO A 255 -9.14 4.91 24.40
CA PRO A 255 -7.83 4.31 24.41
C PRO A 255 -7.75 3.45 23.16
N TRP A 256 -6.64 3.44 22.50
CA TRP A 256 -6.36 2.58 21.36
C TRP A 256 -6.64 1.13 21.80
N ARG A 257 -7.91 0.73 21.73
CA ARG A 257 -8.28 -0.65 21.96
C ARG A 257 -7.83 -1.38 20.73
N GLY A 258 -6.77 -2.13 20.93
CA GLY A 258 -6.19 -3.02 19.95
C GLY A 258 -7.29 -3.70 19.16
N TRP A 259 -7.07 -3.86 17.87
CA TRP A 259 -7.95 -4.51 16.95
C TRP A 259 -8.40 -5.85 17.53
N THR A 260 -9.52 -5.87 18.26
CA THR A 260 -10.19 -7.10 18.58
C THR A 260 -10.82 -7.57 17.29
N PHE A 261 -10.22 -8.57 16.70
CA PHE A 261 -10.84 -9.37 15.66
C PHE A 261 -12.03 -10.08 16.33
N SER A 262 -13.21 -9.48 16.26
CA SER A 262 -14.44 -10.22 16.54
C SER A 262 -14.75 -10.99 15.27
N PRO A 263 -14.63 -12.32 15.27
CA PRO A 263 -15.14 -13.11 14.18
C PRO A 263 -16.66 -12.90 14.16
N LYS A 264 -17.16 -12.35 13.07
CA LYS A 264 -18.61 -12.22 12.85
C LYS A 264 -19.16 -13.64 12.86
N ALA A 265 -19.96 -13.96 13.88
CA ALA A 265 -20.64 -15.23 13.98
C ALA A 265 -21.36 -15.57 12.67
N PRO A 266 -21.34 -16.83 12.21
CA PRO A 266 -22.07 -17.22 11.03
C PRO A 266 -23.56 -16.94 11.24
N ARG A 267 -24.19 -16.26 10.29
CA ARG A 267 -25.64 -16.08 10.30
C ARG A 267 -26.28 -17.46 10.25
N PRO A 268 -27.30 -17.76 11.08
CA PRO A 268 -28.02 -19.01 10.97
C PRO A 268 -28.63 -19.13 9.58
N SER A 269 -28.48 -20.29 8.96
CA SER A 269 -29.11 -20.66 7.69
C SER A 269 -30.62 -20.59 7.88
N SER A 270 -31.31 -19.74 7.13
CA SER A 270 -32.77 -19.78 7.03
C SER A 270 -33.18 -21.10 6.42
N ALA A 271 -33.84 -21.93 7.24
CA ALA A 271 -34.46 -23.17 6.81
C ALA A 271 -35.49 -22.87 5.72
N SER A 272 -35.46 -23.67 4.70
CA SER A 272 -36.39 -23.73 3.59
C SER A 272 -37.84 -24.01 4.06
N ALA A 273 -38.72 -23.05 3.82
CA ALA A 273 -40.16 -23.36 3.74
C ALA A 273 -40.46 -23.77 2.30
N GLY A 274 -41.00 -24.98 2.15
CA GLY A 274 -41.37 -25.56 0.89
C GLY A 274 -42.55 -24.87 0.18
N PRO A 275 -42.78 -25.13 -1.10
CA PRO A 275 -43.75 -24.42 -1.91
C PRO A 275 -45.14 -25.04 -1.78
N THR A 276 -46.15 -24.23 -1.48
CA THR A 276 -47.56 -24.55 -1.65
C THR A 276 -47.94 -24.39 -3.14
N VAL A 277 -48.51 -25.46 -3.63
CA VAL A 277 -49.11 -25.62 -4.95
C VAL A 277 -50.37 -24.76 -5.09
N ASN A 278 -50.49 -24.01 -6.22
CA ASN A 278 -51.76 -23.77 -6.85
C ASN A 278 -51.59 -23.50 -8.35
N LYS A 279 -52.18 -24.39 -9.15
CA LYS A 279 -52.50 -24.22 -10.57
C LYS A 279 -53.88 -23.53 -10.70
N PRO A 280 -54.24 -22.88 -11.85
CA PRO A 280 -54.57 -23.57 -13.11
C PRO A 280 -54.14 -22.89 -14.40
N ALA A 281 -53.90 -23.64 -15.36
CA ALA A 281 -54.25 -23.92 -16.74
C ALA A 281 -54.78 -22.80 -17.68
N HIS A 282 -54.25 -22.83 -18.84
CA HIS A 282 -54.71 -22.64 -20.26
C HIS A 282 -53.72 -21.81 -21.06
N THR A 283 -53.33 -21.98 -22.29
CA THR A 283 -53.55 -22.89 -23.42
C THR A 283 -52.62 -22.44 -24.56
N VAL A 284 -51.99 -23.40 -25.21
CA VAL A 284 -51.75 -23.54 -26.70
C VAL A 284 -51.10 -22.43 -27.51
N GLY A 285 -50.08 -22.84 -28.26
CA GLY A 285 -49.65 -22.21 -29.50
C GLY A 285 -48.20 -22.51 -29.90
N SER A 286 -47.98 -23.66 -30.54
CA SER A 286 -47.24 -23.99 -31.79
C SER A 286 -46.10 -23.02 -32.15
N GLY A 287 -44.93 -23.45 -32.36
CA GLY A 287 -44.36 -24.30 -33.35
C GLY A 287 -43.10 -23.64 -33.91
N ALA A 288 -42.08 -24.35 -34.05
CA ALA A 288 -41.16 -24.44 -35.18
C ALA A 288 -39.69 -24.70 -34.75
N THR A 289 -39.35 -25.94 -34.99
CA THR A 289 -38.00 -26.52 -35.08
C THR A 289 -37.27 -25.99 -36.31
N ILE A 290 -35.95 -25.69 -36.22
CA ILE A 290 -34.96 -25.91 -37.30
C ILE A 290 -33.55 -26.02 -36.68
N THR A 291 -33.07 -27.19 -36.60
CA THR A 291 -31.84 -27.91 -37.01
C THR A 291 -30.51 -27.17 -37.15
N ARG A 292 -29.51 -27.81 -36.53
CA ARG A 292 -28.06 -27.76 -36.78
C ARG A 292 -27.71 -28.11 -38.24
N PRO A 293 -26.50 -27.78 -38.74
CA PRO A 293 -25.51 -28.86 -38.83
C PRO A 293 -24.08 -28.53 -38.37
N ALA A 294 -23.37 -29.63 -38.11
CA ALA A 294 -21.95 -29.76 -37.82
C ALA A 294 -21.15 -30.00 -39.12
N LYS A 295 -19.83 -29.96 -38.99
CA LYS A 295 -18.70 -30.49 -39.79
C LYS A 295 -17.73 -29.38 -40.20
N GLY A 296 -16.43 -29.57 -40.23
CA GLY A 296 -15.62 -30.77 -40.21
C GLY A 296 -14.14 -30.41 -40.10
N ALA A 297 -13.38 -31.40 -39.85
CA ALA A 297 -11.96 -31.51 -39.64
C ALA A 297 -11.12 -31.36 -40.92
N ALA A 298 -9.78 -31.09 -40.72
CA ALA A 298 -8.62 -31.77 -41.34
C ALA A 298 -7.38 -30.90 -41.16
N ARG A 299 -6.34 -31.36 -40.45
CA ARG A 299 -5.18 -32.18 -40.87
C ARG A 299 -4.16 -31.46 -41.77
N GLY A 300 -2.90 -31.53 -41.36
CA GLY A 300 -1.67 -31.40 -42.17
C GLY A 300 -0.49 -30.93 -41.34
N LYS A 301 0.26 -31.76 -40.85
CA LYS A 301 1.58 -32.36 -40.84
C LYS A 301 2.59 -31.66 -41.77
N THR A 302 3.79 -31.40 -41.21
CA THR A 302 5.15 -31.91 -41.60
C THR A 302 6.16 -30.86 -41.13
N ALA A 303 7.10 -31.17 -40.22
CA ALA A 303 8.35 -31.91 -40.32
C ALA A 303 9.46 -31.16 -41.06
N ALA A 304 10.55 -30.82 -40.37
CA ALA A 304 11.89 -31.33 -40.50
C ALA A 304 12.94 -30.25 -40.20
N ARG A 305 13.80 -30.49 -39.18
CA ARG A 305 15.23 -30.81 -39.27
C ARG A 305 16.19 -29.71 -39.69
N GLY A 306 17.24 -29.61 -38.85
CA GLY A 306 18.66 -29.39 -39.19
C GLY A 306 19.29 -28.42 -38.21
N ALA A 307 20.02 -28.84 -37.20
CA ALA A 307 21.39 -29.31 -37.16
C ALA A 307 22.43 -28.19 -37.28
N GLY A 308 23.30 -28.11 -36.26
CA GLY A 308 24.73 -27.78 -36.46
C GLY A 308 25.21 -26.60 -35.60
N VAL A 309 25.77 -26.84 -34.42
CA VAL A 309 27.16 -27.14 -34.09
C VAL A 309 28.06 -25.92 -33.88
N SER A 310 28.70 -25.92 -32.70
CA SER A 310 30.05 -25.40 -32.36
C SER A 310 30.22 -23.87 -32.18
N GLY A 311 30.74 -23.32 -31.09
CA GLY A 311 31.79 -23.75 -30.22
C GLY A 311 32.75 -22.60 -29.97
N LYS A 312 33.38 -22.60 -28.79
CA LYS A 312 34.55 -21.83 -28.32
C LYS A 312 34.24 -20.55 -27.54
N ILE A 313 34.46 -20.53 -26.19
CA ILE A 313 35.69 -20.64 -25.38
C ILE A 313 36.59 -19.39 -25.48
N PHE A 314 36.92 -18.84 -24.29
CA PHE A 314 37.99 -17.88 -23.93
C PHE A 314 37.58 -16.40 -24.06
N ARG A 315 37.75 -15.57 -23.08
CA ARG A 315 38.53 -15.39 -21.81
C ARG A 315 37.78 -14.57 -20.81
#